data_0b8a925c46e7f3da11517819a6c39e8a
#
_entry.id   0b8a925c46e7f3da11517819a6c39e8a
#
_cell.length_a   1.000
_cell.length_b   1.000
_cell.length_c   1.000
_cell.angle_alpha   90.00
_cell.angle_beta   90.00
_cell.angle_gamma   90.00
#
_symmetry.space_group_name_H-M   'P 1'
#
loop_
_entity.id
_entity.type
_entity.pdbx_description
1 polymer ?
#
loop_
_entity_poly.entity_id
_entity_poly.type
_entity_poly.pdbx_seq_one_letter_code
_entity_poly.pdbx_strand_id
1 'polypeptide(L)'
;MEKNKKWNLRSQINNGLEIPREYYLNEGEKSMTKIIALYLPQFHPILENDKWYGKGFTEWTNVAKAKPLFKGHKQPRIPADLGFYDLRVPEIRYQQAKMAKDYGIDAFAFYHYWFGNGKQLLEKPFQEILADKKYTFPFMLHWANGSWYKKMWNAEGKGDKLLIEQTYPGKEDAVQHFYTLLPAFKDKRYIRIDGKIPFTIDQPMKSTEIINMMQLWR
;
A
#
# COMPACT_ATOMS: atom_id res chain seq x y z
N MET A 1 12.42 -10.40 -45.41
CA MET A 1 12.60 -11.35 -44.28
C MET A 1 13.26 -10.61 -43.14
N GLU A 2 12.49 -9.92 -42.29
CA GLU A 2 12.99 -9.25 -41.10
C GLU A 2 12.91 -10.22 -39.94
N LYS A 3 14.08 -10.49 -39.35
CA LYS A 3 14.23 -11.38 -38.18
C LYS A 3 13.66 -10.68 -36.93
N ASN A 4 12.59 -11.22 -36.37
CA ASN A 4 12.07 -10.89 -35.04
C ASN A 4 13.21 -10.98 -34.00
N LYS A 5 13.78 -9.84 -33.61
CA LYS A 5 14.61 -9.75 -32.41
C LYS A 5 13.69 -9.81 -31.18
N LYS A 6 13.57 -10.97 -30.55
CA LYS A 6 13.01 -11.09 -29.20
C LYS A 6 13.91 -10.30 -28.24
N TRP A 7 13.43 -9.16 -27.79
CA TRP A 7 14.09 -8.38 -26.75
C TRP A 7 13.92 -9.09 -25.40
N ASN A 8 15.04 -9.36 -24.73
CA ASN A 8 15.02 -9.95 -23.41
C ASN A 8 14.99 -8.83 -22.35
N LEU A 9 13.79 -8.45 -21.93
CA LEU A 9 13.51 -7.37 -20.98
C LEU A 9 14.27 -7.51 -19.65
N ARG A 10 14.46 -8.75 -19.19
CA ARG A 10 15.13 -9.03 -17.89
C ARG A 10 16.61 -8.60 -17.84
N SER A 11 17.31 -8.63 -18.95
CA SER A 11 18.74 -8.25 -18.96
C SER A 11 18.97 -6.75 -18.94
N GLN A 12 17.98 -5.93 -19.31
CA GLN A 12 18.11 -4.47 -19.36
C GLN A 12 17.69 -3.78 -18.07
N ILE A 13 16.72 -4.34 -17.33
CA ILE A 13 16.28 -3.82 -16.01
C ILE A 13 17.44 -3.84 -15.00
N ASN A 14 18.36 -4.82 -15.10
CA ASN A 14 19.52 -4.94 -14.22
C ASN A 14 20.60 -3.86 -14.47
N ASN A 15 20.53 -3.11 -15.55
CA ASN A 15 21.54 -2.11 -15.93
C ASN A 15 21.11 -0.65 -15.68
N GLY A 16 19.99 -0.41 -14.97
CA GLY A 16 19.55 0.92 -14.59
C GLY A 16 19.12 1.82 -15.75
N LEU A 17 18.78 1.26 -16.91
CA LEU A 17 18.24 2.01 -18.04
C LEU A 17 16.78 2.34 -17.79
N GLU A 18 16.46 3.62 -17.67
CA GLU A 18 15.08 4.13 -17.77
C GLU A 18 14.58 3.83 -19.17
N ILE A 19 13.56 2.97 -19.28
CA ILE A 19 12.90 2.71 -20.56
C ILE A 19 11.77 3.73 -20.69
N PRO A 20 11.82 4.65 -21.66
CA PRO A 20 10.76 5.61 -21.88
C PRO A 20 9.41 4.91 -22.11
N ARG A 21 8.32 5.48 -21.59
CA ARG A 21 6.96 4.91 -21.65
C ARG A 21 6.49 4.59 -23.08
N GLU A 22 6.96 5.35 -24.07
CA GLU A 22 6.65 5.17 -25.49
C GLU A 22 7.10 3.83 -26.08
N TYR A 23 8.08 3.16 -25.48
CA TYR A 23 8.52 1.82 -25.93
C TYR A 23 7.57 0.68 -25.52
N TYR A 24 6.59 0.97 -24.69
CA TYR A 24 5.56 -0.01 -24.29
C TYR A 24 4.28 0.10 -25.11
N LEU A 25 4.19 1.10 -25.98
CA LEU A 25 2.99 1.39 -26.78
C LEU A 25 3.26 1.10 -28.25
N ASN A 26 2.59 0.12 -28.83
CA ASN A 26 2.40 0.11 -30.27
C ASN A 26 1.52 1.32 -30.65
N GLU A 27 1.93 2.12 -31.61
CA GLU A 27 1.14 3.23 -32.14
C GLU A 27 -0.23 2.68 -32.60
N GLY A 28 -1.29 3.04 -31.88
CA GLY A 28 -2.67 2.65 -32.17
C GLY A 28 -3.39 1.80 -31.13
N GLU A 29 -2.70 1.12 -30.23
CA GLU A 29 -3.34 0.41 -29.10
C GLU A 29 -3.34 1.29 -27.85
N LYS A 30 -4.52 1.69 -27.38
CA LYS A 30 -4.66 2.26 -26.01
C LYS A 30 -4.14 1.20 -25.03
N SER A 31 -3.04 1.48 -24.35
CA SER A 31 -2.50 0.59 -23.33
C SER A 31 -3.61 0.24 -22.32
N MET A 32 -3.98 -1.02 -22.29
CA MET A 32 -4.90 -1.60 -21.30
C MET A 32 -4.22 -1.81 -19.94
N THR A 33 -2.89 -1.73 -19.91
CA THR A 33 -2.08 -1.95 -18.70
C THR A 33 -2.12 -0.73 -17.79
N LYS A 34 -2.48 -0.94 -16.52
CA LYS A 34 -2.44 0.07 -15.45
C LYS A 34 -1.34 -0.26 -14.47
N ILE A 35 -0.58 0.75 -14.07
CA ILE A 35 0.44 0.64 -13.02
C ILE A 35 -0.16 1.18 -11.72
N ILE A 36 -0.30 0.28 -10.74
CA ILE A 36 -0.89 0.61 -9.44
C ILE A 36 0.20 0.44 -8.38
N ALA A 37 0.51 1.52 -7.67
CA ALA A 37 1.50 1.50 -6.60
C ALA A 37 0.84 1.23 -5.25
N LEU A 38 1.43 0.32 -4.47
CA LEU A 38 1.05 0.12 -3.07
C LEU A 38 1.36 1.40 -2.26
N TYR A 39 0.40 1.84 -1.46
CA TYR A 39 0.53 3.04 -0.64
C TYR A 39 0.42 2.70 0.84
N LEU A 40 1.52 2.91 1.58
CA LEU A 40 1.64 2.60 3.00
C LEU A 40 1.22 3.80 3.86
N PRO A 41 0.12 3.73 4.64
CA PRO A 41 -0.38 4.86 5.43
C PRO A 41 0.31 5.02 6.80
N GLN A 42 1.46 4.40 7.05
CA GLN A 42 2.12 4.33 8.37
C GLN A 42 3.00 5.55 8.71
N PHE A 43 3.09 6.54 7.81
CA PHE A 43 3.95 7.71 8.01
C PHE A 43 3.20 8.84 8.74
N HIS A 44 2.52 8.48 9.84
CA HIS A 44 1.93 9.40 10.81
C HIS A 44 1.78 8.70 12.16
N PRO A 45 1.82 9.43 13.29
CA PRO A 45 1.68 8.82 14.62
C PRO A 45 0.23 8.38 14.88
N ILE A 46 0.08 7.25 15.57
CA ILE A 46 -1.18 6.73 16.12
C ILE A 46 -0.97 6.31 17.58
N LEU A 47 -2.04 6.29 18.37
CA LEU A 47 -1.96 5.95 19.80
C LEU A 47 -1.41 4.55 20.07
N GLU A 48 -1.71 3.60 19.21
CA GLU A 48 -1.20 2.23 19.31
C GLU A 48 0.32 2.19 19.12
N ASN A 49 0.84 2.86 18.08
CA ASN A 49 2.28 2.95 17.85
C ASN A 49 2.99 3.69 18.99
N ASP A 50 2.37 4.72 19.54
CA ASP A 50 2.92 5.44 20.70
C ASP A 50 3.08 4.52 21.92
N LYS A 51 2.11 3.64 22.18
CA LYS A 51 2.17 2.62 23.25
C LYS A 51 3.24 1.55 23.01
N TRP A 52 3.46 1.16 21.75
CA TRP A 52 4.37 0.08 21.41
C TRP A 52 5.82 0.52 21.25
N TYR A 53 6.04 1.74 20.75
CA TYR A 53 7.35 2.21 20.29
C TYR A 53 7.78 3.55 20.92
N GLY A 54 6.88 4.20 21.63
CA GLY A 54 7.12 5.53 22.24
C GLY A 54 6.42 6.66 21.48
N LYS A 55 6.15 7.75 22.20
CA LYS A 55 5.36 8.88 21.74
C LYS A 55 5.93 9.48 20.44
N GLY A 56 5.05 9.72 19.48
CA GLY A 56 5.38 10.32 18.19
C GLY A 56 6.01 9.34 17.19
N PHE A 57 5.97 8.03 17.46
CA PHE A 57 6.52 7.04 16.55
C PHE A 57 5.83 7.06 15.18
N THR A 58 6.66 7.06 14.14
CA THR A 58 6.29 6.76 12.74
C THR A 58 7.37 5.88 12.13
N GLU A 59 7.17 5.39 10.91
CA GLU A 59 8.21 4.65 10.18
C GLU A 59 9.50 5.46 9.99
N TRP A 60 9.43 6.80 9.98
CA TRP A 60 10.61 7.66 9.94
C TRP A 60 11.53 7.49 11.15
N THR A 61 10.97 7.10 12.30
CA THR A 61 11.76 6.85 13.52
C THR A 61 12.81 5.76 13.29
N ASN A 62 12.43 4.70 12.59
CA ASN A 62 13.34 3.61 12.25
C ASN A 62 14.34 4.03 11.17
N VAL A 63 13.89 4.76 10.15
CA VAL A 63 14.78 5.30 9.10
C VAL A 63 15.87 6.17 9.70
N ALA A 64 15.49 7.15 10.56
CA ALA A 64 16.43 8.09 11.16
C ALA A 64 17.43 7.42 12.12
N LYS A 65 17.04 6.30 12.76
CA LYS A 65 17.90 5.55 13.69
C LYS A 65 18.77 4.49 12.99
N ALA A 66 18.55 4.23 11.71
CA ALA A 66 19.29 3.20 10.99
C ALA A 66 20.79 3.51 10.95
N LYS A 67 21.62 2.49 11.12
CA LYS A 67 23.08 2.59 11.12
C LYS A 67 23.67 1.62 10.11
N PRO A 68 24.82 1.96 9.49
CA PRO A 68 25.55 1.00 8.68
C PRO A 68 25.90 -0.26 9.49
N LEU A 69 25.62 -1.43 8.95
CA LEU A 69 25.92 -2.74 9.57
C LEU A 69 27.23 -3.34 9.04
N PHE A 70 27.74 -2.83 7.92
CA PHE A 70 28.99 -3.26 7.31
C PHE A 70 29.59 -2.13 6.46
N LYS A 71 30.86 -2.25 6.09
CA LYS A 71 31.56 -1.24 5.26
C LYS A 71 30.86 -1.08 3.90
N GLY A 72 30.48 0.16 3.56
CA GLY A 72 29.77 0.47 2.32
C GLY A 72 28.23 0.38 2.41
N HIS A 73 27.67 -0.07 3.54
CA HIS A 73 26.23 -0.02 3.76
C HIS A 73 25.75 1.42 3.89
N LYS A 74 24.95 1.89 2.93
CA LYS A 74 24.42 3.25 2.90
C LYS A 74 23.19 3.36 3.83
N GLN A 75 23.41 3.84 5.05
CA GLN A 75 22.40 4.12 6.07
C GLN A 75 22.79 5.33 6.92
N PRO A 76 21.84 6.12 7.43
CA PRO A 76 20.40 6.06 7.14
C PRO A 76 20.08 6.55 5.72
N ARG A 77 18.99 6.05 5.12
CA ARG A 77 18.46 6.55 3.84
C ARG A 77 17.53 7.72 4.10
N ILE A 78 18.06 8.91 4.00
CA ILE A 78 17.30 10.15 4.19
C ILE A 78 16.42 10.41 2.95
N PRO A 79 15.12 10.78 3.12
CA PRO A 79 14.25 11.13 2.00
C PRO A 79 14.81 12.31 1.20
N ALA A 80 14.75 12.23 -0.14
CA ALA A 80 15.26 13.26 -1.03
C ALA A 80 14.19 14.33 -1.34
N ASP A 81 13.01 13.92 -1.83
CA ASP A 81 12.07 14.84 -2.45
C ASP A 81 11.00 15.39 -1.50
N LEU A 82 10.39 14.53 -0.65
CA LEU A 82 9.27 14.92 0.21
C LEU A 82 9.68 15.07 1.69
N GLY A 83 10.96 14.90 2.03
CA GLY A 83 11.45 14.97 3.41
C GLY A 83 10.79 13.93 4.32
N PHE A 84 10.89 14.16 5.62
CA PHE A 84 10.23 13.35 6.66
C PHE A 84 8.77 13.77 6.80
N TYR A 85 7.96 13.46 5.82
CA TYR A 85 6.57 13.89 5.74
C TYR A 85 5.65 13.24 6.79
N ASP A 86 4.52 13.91 7.05
CA ASP A 86 3.42 13.38 7.84
C ASP A 86 2.15 13.28 6.98
N LEU A 87 1.57 12.10 6.90
CA LEU A 87 0.39 11.86 6.05
C LEU A 87 -0.90 12.50 6.56
N ARG A 88 -0.88 13.14 7.74
CA ARG A 88 -1.99 13.98 8.22
C ARG A 88 -2.04 15.33 7.50
N VAL A 89 -0.93 15.73 6.83
CA VAL A 89 -0.84 16.98 6.07
C VAL A 89 -1.42 16.76 4.66
N PRO A 90 -2.55 17.41 4.28
CA PRO A 90 -3.19 17.17 2.99
C PRO A 90 -2.28 17.48 1.79
N GLU A 91 -1.48 18.53 1.87
CA GLU A 91 -0.56 18.97 0.83
C GLU A 91 0.44 17.89 0.44
N ILE A 92 0.90 17.10 1.40
CA ILE A 92 1.79 15.95 1.16
C ILE A 92 1.10 14.91 0.29
N ARG A 93 -0.15 14.58 0.59
CA ARG A 93 -0.92 13.59 -0.18
C ARG A 93 -1.14 14.06 -1.62
N TYR A 94 -1.36 15.36 -1.83
CA TYR A 94 -1.42 15.94 -3.18
C TYR A 94 -0.08 15.88 -3.91
N GLN A 95 1.02 16.21 -3.23
CA GLN A 95 2.37 16.14 -3.82
C GLN A 95 2.72 14.72 -4.23
N GLN A 96 2.42 13.74 -3.37
CA GLN A 96 2.61 12.32 -3.68
C GLN A 96 1.78 11.86 -4.88
N ALA A 97 0.50 12.25 -4.94
CA ALA A 97 -0.38 11.93 -6.06
C ALA A 97 0.11 12.56 -7.37
N LYS A 98 0.56 13.82 -7.30
CA LYS A 98 1.15 14.50 -8.46
C LYS A 98 2.41 13.80 -8.93
N MET A 99 3.35 13.51 -8.04
CA MET A 99 4.59 12.80 -8.34
C MET A 99 4.31 11.43 -8.97
N ALA A 100 3.41 10.64 -8.38
CA ALA A 100 3.01 9.35 -8.92
C ALA A 100 2.48 9.48 -10.36
N LYS A 101 1.60 10.45 -10.61
CA LYS A 101 1.06 10.72 -11.94
C LYS A 101 2.14 11.12 -12.94
N ASP A 102 3.06 12.01 -12.55
CA ASP A 102 4.14 12.50 -13.39
C ASP A 102 5.09 11.35 -13.81
N TYR A 103 5.23 10.33 -12.97
CA TYR A 103 6.05 9.14 -13.25
C TYR A 103 5.25 7.94 -13.78
N GLY A 104 4.01 8.16 -14.23
CA GLY A 104 3.23 7.16 -14.96
C GLY A 104 2.52 6.12 -14.08
N ILE A 105 2.35 6.38 -12.78
CA ILE A 105 1.49 5.59 -11.91
C ILE A 105 0.04 5.99 -12.16
N ASP A 106 -0.85 5.02 -12.34
CA ASP A 106 -2.27 5.24 -12.68
C ASP A 106 -3.16 5.33 -11.44
N ALA A 107 -2.79 4.66 -10.34
CA ALA A 107 -3.56 4.65 -9.10
C ALA A 107 -2.70 4.25 -7.89
N PHE A 108 -3.16 4.56 -6.68
CA PHE A 108 -2.64 3.98 -5.46
C PHE A 108 -3.53 2.84 -4.96
N ALA A 109 -2.90 1.74 -4.51
CA ALA A 109 -3.54 0.71 -3.70
C ALA A 109 -3.21 0.97 -2.23
N PHE A 110 -4.15 1.59 -1.50
CA PHE A 110 -3.95 1.91 -0.10
C PHE A 110 -3.99 0.66 0.76
N TYR A 111 -2.97 0.45 1.57
CA TYR A 111 -3.04 -0.55 2.63
C TYR A 111 -4.20 -0.21 3.56
N HIS A 112 -5.08 -1.18 3.75
CA HIS A 112 -6.21 -1.15 4.65
C HIS A 112 -5.99 -2.21 5.72
N TYR A 113 -6.23 -1.84 6.97
CA TYR A 113 -6.03 -2.72 8.12
C TYR A 113 -7.36 -2.92 8.84
N TRP A 114 -7.88 -4.13 8.74
CA TRP A 114 -9.06 -4.60 9.43
C TRP A 114 -8.71 -5.86 10.21
N PHE A 115 -8.70 -5.79 11.54
CA PHE A 115 -8.27 -6.87 12.43
C PHE A 115 -9.41 -7.75 12.94
N GLY A 116 -10.61 -7.55 12.42
CA GLY A 116 -11.86 -8.17 12.88
C GLY A 116 -12.58 -7.34 13.95
N ASN A 117 -13.86 -7.63 14.15
CA ASN A 117 -14.75 -6.96 15.13
C ASN A 117 -14.73 -5.42 15.03
N GLY A 118 -14.67 -4.89 13.82
CA GLY A 118 -14.65 -3.45 13.56
C GLY A 118 -13.31 -2.75 13.88
N LYS A 119 -12.28 -3.47 14.29
CA LYS A 119 -10.99 -2.87 14.65
C LYS A 119 -10.19 -2.49 13.42
N GLN A 120 -9.97 -1.19 13.23
CA GLN A 120 -9.10 -0.61 12.20
C GLN A 120 -7.94 0.12 12.81
N LEU A 121 -6.84 0.25 12.06
CA LEU A 121 -5.70 1.11 12.37
C LEU A 121 -5.25 1.84 11.11
N LEU A 122 -4.67 3.03 11.28
CA LEU A 122 -4.06 3.83 10.21
C LEU A 122 -5.04 4.26 9.09
N GLU A 123 -6.33 4.21 9.36
CA GLU A 123 -7.40 4.54 8.42
C GLU A 123 -7.48 6.04 8.08
N LYS A 124 -6.99 6.90 8.98
CA LYS A 124 -7.17 8.36 8.90
C LYS A 124 -6.74 8.98 7.56
N PRO A 125 -5.54 8.73 7.01
CA PRO A 125 -5.14 9.34 5.73
C PRO A 125 -6.07 8.98 4.59
N PHE A 126 -6.53 7.73 4.52
CA PHE A 126 -7.46 7.29 3.48
C PHE A 126 -8.87 7.87 3.67
N GLN A 127 -9.37 7.92 4.91
CA GLN A 127 -10.68 8.54 5.20
C GLN A 127 -10.69 10.02 4.83
N GLU A 128 -9.60 10.75 5.11
CA GLU A 128 -9.47 12.15 4.72
C GLU A 128 -9.40 12.32 3.19
N ILE A 129 -8.70 11.44 2.47
CA ILE A 129 -8.70 11.41 0.99
C ILE A 129 -10.09 11.14 0.45
N LEU A 130 -10.82 10.19 1.04
CA LEU A 130 -12.18 9.84 0.60
C LEU A 130 -13.14 11.01 0.77
N ALA A 131 -13.04 11.75 1.88
CA ALA A 131 -13.84 12.94 2.15
C ALA A 131 -13.44 14.15 1.27
N ASP A 132 -12.20 14.23 0.86
CA ASP A 132 -11.65 15.36 0.09
C ASP A 132 -12.01 15.27 -1.39
N LYS A 133 -12.92 16.14 -1.83
CA LYS A 133 -13.36 16.22 -3.24
C LYS A 133 -12.33 16.86 -4.17
N LYS A 134 -11.30 17.51 -3.64
CA LYS A 134 -10.21 18.09 -4.45
C LYS A 134 -9.13 17.05 -4.78
N TYR A 135 -9.01 16.00 -3.99
CA TYR A 135 -8.11 14.90 -4.30
C TYR A 135 -8.69 14.07 -5.45
N THR A 136 -8.04 14.07 -6.61
CA THR A 136 -8.57 13.45 -7.84
C THR A 136 -7.82 12.21 -8.29
N PHE A 137 -6.69 11.88 -7.65
CA PHE A 137 -5.89 10.73 -8.06
C PHE A 137 -6.63 9.42 -7.78
N PRO A 138 -6.66 8.47 -8.74
CA PRO A 138 -7.38 7.22 -8.58
C PRO A 138 -6.79 6.33 -7.48
N PHE A 139 -7.63 5.49 -6.90
CA PHE A 139 -7.23 4.58 -5.84
C PHE A 139 -7.99 3.25 -5.86
N MET A 140 -7.46 2.30 -5.14
CA MET A 140 -8.12 1.08 -4.68
C MET A 140 -7.64 0.73 -3.27
N LEU A 141 -8.21 -0.32 -2.67
CA LEU A 141 -7.81 -0.83 -1.37
C LEU A 141 -7.10 -2.17 -1.48
N HIS A 142 -6.12 -2.36 -0.61
CA HIS A 142 -5.37 -3.59 -0.42
C HIS A 142 -5.42 -3.98 1.07
N TRP A 143 -6.11 -5.07 1.40
CA TRP A 143 -6.21 -5.54 2.77
C TRP A 143 -4.96 -6.28 3.21
N ALA A 144 -4.17 -5.66 4.09
CA ALA A 144 -3.04 -6.28 4.76
C ALA A 144 -3.54 -7.06 5.99
N ASN A 145 -3.99 -8.28 5.76
CA ASN A 145 -4.70 -9.13 6.71
C ASN A 145 -3.77 -10.00 7.58
N GLY A 146 -2.70 -9.42 8.08
CA GLY A 146 -1.75 -10.09 8.98
C GLY A 146 -1.74 -9.51 10.38
N SER A 147 -1.48 -10.34 11.39
CA SER A 147 -1.18 -9.89 12.75
C SER A 147 0.08 -9.05 12.78
N TRP A 148 0.13 -8.07 13.66
CA TRP A 148 1.33 -7.26 13.84
C TRP A 148 2.16 -7.73 15.01
N TYR A 149 3.48 -7.73 14.80
CA TYR A 149 4.47 -8.16 15.79
C TYR A 149 5.53 -7.08 15.96
N LYS A 150 5.94 -6.84 17.20
CA LYS A 150 7.18 -6.12 17.48
C LYS A 150 8.33 -7.06 17.20
N LYS A 151 9.05 -6.80 16.12
CA LYS A 151 10.21 -7.60 15.72
C LYS A 151 11.35 -7.40 16.71
N MET A 152 11.80 -8.50 17.30
CA MET A 152 12.98 -8.53 18.14
C MET A 152 14.15 -9.00 17.28
N TRP A 153 14.84 -8.06 16.64
CA TRP A 153 16.00 -8.33 15.78
C TRP A 153 17.18 -8.84 16.63
N ASN A 154 17.20 -10.13 16.94
CA ASN A 154 18.29 -10.81 17.62
C ASN A 154 18.85 -11.95 16.76
N ALA A 155 20.07 -12.42 17.08
CA ALA A 155 20.74 -13.47 16.30
C ALA A 155 19.98 -14.81 16.31
N GLU A 156 19.08 -15.03 17.27
CA GLU A 156 18.33 -16.26 17.42
C GLU A 156 16.99 -16.24 16.68
N GLY A 157 16.54 -15.08 16.17
CA GLY A 157 15.26 -14.92 15.47
C GLY A 157 14.03 -15.22 16.32
N LYS A 158 14.19 -15.25 17.67
CA LYS A 158 13.13 -15.60 18.61
C LYS A 158 12.63 -14.38 19.37
N GLY A 159 11.37 -14.44 19.83
CA GLY A 159 10.81 -13.50 20.77
C GLY A 159 10.02 -12.33 20.17
N ASP A 160 9.55 -12.44 18.92
CA ASP A 160 8.61 -11.47 18.36
C ASP A 160 7.39 -11.37 19.28
N LYS A 161 7.09 -10.15 19.76
CA LYS A 161 5.94 -9.89 20.62
C LYS A 161 4.73 -9.53 19.77
N LEU A 162 3.63 -10.28 19.93
CA LEU A 162 2.35 -9.93 19.32
C LEU A 162 1.88 -8.56 19.83
N LEU A 163 1.56 -7.66 18.90
CA LEU A 163 1.04 -6.32 19.17
C LEU A 163 -0.47 -6.26 18.97
N ILE A 164 -0.94 -6.80 17.85
CA ILE A 164 -2.36 -6.94 17.54
C ILE A 164 -2.57 -8.18 16.69
N GLU A 165 -3.55 -8.99 17.08
CA GLU A 165 -3.92 -10.20 16.36
C GLU A 165 -4.89 -9.89 15.22
N GLN A 166 -4.66 -10.51 14.06
CA GLN A 166 -5.63 -10.58 12.98
C GLN A 166 -6.60 -11.72 13.26
N THR A 167 -7.87 -11.39 13.40
CA THR A 167 -8.95 -12.36 13.57
C THR A 167 -9.90 -12.34 12.37
N TYR A 168 -10.65 -13.42 12.20
CA TYR A 168 -11.65 -13.58 11.14
C TYR A 168 -12.95 -14.11 11.77
N PRO A 169 -13.76 -13.21 12.39
CA PRO A 169 -14.90 -13.60 13.21
C PRO A 169 -16.08 -14.22 12.45
N GLY A 170 -16.06 -14.24 11.11
CA GLY A 170 -17.08 -14.87 10.29
C GLY A 170 -17.99 -13.86 9.58
N LYS A 171 -19.23 -14.30 9.29
CA LYS A 171 -20.14 -13.60 8.37
C LYS A 171 -20.51 -12.18 8.80
N GLU A 172 -20.84 -12.00 10.06
CA GLU A 172 -21.27 -10.68 10.59
C GLU A 172 -20.16 -9.65 10.47
N ASP A 173 -18.93 -10.04 10.79
CA ASP A 173 -17.75 -9.19 10.62
C ASP A 173 -17.46 -8.90 9.14
N ALA A 174 -17.60 -9.89 8.27
CA ALA A 174 -17.46 -9.71 6.83
C ALA A 174 -18.45 -8.70 6.26
N VAL A 175 -19.70 -8.72 6.73
CA VAL A 175 -20.74 -7.75 6.38
C VAL A 175 -20.40 -6.36 6.90
N GLN A 176 -19.98 -6.25 8.17
CA GLN A 176 -19.56 -4.98 8.76
C GLN A 176 -18.37 -4.38 8.01
N HIS A 177 -17.38 -5.20 7.69
CA HIS A 177 -16.20 -4.81 6.92
C HIS A 177 -16.60 -4.24 5.54
N PHE A 178 -17.48 -4.95 4.80
CA PHE A 178 -18.00 -4.48 3.52
C PHE A 178 -18.68 -3.11 3.63
N TYR A 179 -19.59 -2.94 4.57
CA TYR A 179 -20.32 -1.68 4.74
C TYR A 179 -19.40 -0.53 5.16
N THR A 180 -18.34 -0.82 5.91
CA THR A 180 -17.31 0.16 6.25
C THR A 180 -16.57 0.66 5.00
N LEU A 181 -16.33 -0.22 4.03
CA LEU A 181 -15.63 0.10 2.78
C LEU A 181 -16.56 0.60 1.66
N LEU A 182 -17.88 0.41 1.81
CA LEU A 182 -18.86 0.75 0.79
C LEU A 182 -18.77 2.21 0.29
N PRO A 183 -18.51 3.23 1.13
CA PRO A 183 -18.31 4.59 0.65
C PRO A 183 -17.13 4.72 -0.33
N ALA A 184 -16.05 3.98 -0.09
CA ALA A 184 -14.90 3.93 -1.00
C ALA A 184 -15.27 3.21 -2.31
N PHE A 185 -15.94 2.07 -2.23
CA PHE A 185 -16.37 1.29 -3.40
C PHE A 185 -17.34 2.06 -4.31
N LYS A 186 -18.14 2.98 -3.76
CA LYS A 186 -19.05 3.86 -4.51
C LYS A 186 -18.36 5.10 -5.08
N ASP A 187 -17.15 5.43 -4.63
CA ASP A 187 -16.44 6.62 -5.11
C ASP A 187 -16.01 6.43 -6.57
N LYS A 188 -16.23 7.45 -7.40
CA LYS A 188 -15.87 7.42 -8.83
C LYS A 188 -14.37 7.38 -9.09
N ARG A 189 -13.54 7.72 -8.10
CA ARG A 189 -12.07 7.62 -8.15
C ARG A 189 -11.57 6.20 -7.87
N TYR A 190 -12.41 5.35 -7.29
CA TYR A 190 -12.06 3.94 -7.12
C TYR A 190 -11.92 3.29 -8.49
N ILE A 191 -10.76 2.70 -8.77
CA ILE A 191 -10.49 2.11 -10.09
C ILE A 191 -11.47 0.96 -10.37
N ARG A 192 -11.71 0.72 -11.66
CA ARG A 192 -12.51 -0.41 -12.13
C ARG A 192 -11.76 -1.16 -13.19
N ILE A 193 -11.86 -2.47 -13.15
CA ILE A 193 -11.32 -3.39 -14.15
C ILE A 193 -12.53 -4.13 -14.74
N ASP A 194 -12.79 -3.96 -16.02
CA ASP A 194 -13.97 -4.49 -16.70
C ASP A 194 -15.29 -4.20 -15.97
N GLY A 195 -15.42 -2.94 -15.49
CA GLY A 195 -16.58 -2.47 -14.74
C GLY A 195 -16.65 -2.97 -13.27
N LYS A 196 -15.79 -3.86 -12.85
CA LYS A 196 -15.76 -4.46 -11.51
C LYS A 196 -14.82 -3.70 -10.58
N ILE A 197 -15.08 -3.78 -9.29
CA ILE A 197 -14.30 -3.18 -8.21
C ILE A 197 -13.17 -4.15 -7.82
N PRO A 198 -11.89 -3.85 -8.09
CA PRO A 198 -10.79 -4.64 -7.58
C PRO A 198 -10.58 -4.40 -6.09
N PHE A 199 -10.42 -5.48 -5.33
CA PHE A 199 -10.01 -5.47 -3.92
C PHE A 199 -8.97 -6.57 -3.73
N THR A 200 -7.78 -6.22 -3.28
CA THR A 200 -6.70 -7.18 -3.12
C THR A 200 -6.48 -7.54 -1.66
N ILE A 201 -6.04 -8.75 -1.41
CA ILE A 201 -5.81 -9.32 -0.08
C ILE A 201 -4.41 -9.89 -0.03
N ASP A 202 -3.62 -9.52 0.98
CA ASP A 202 -2.21 -9.91 1.11
C ASP A 202 -2.04 -11.42 1.33
N GLN A 203 -2.84 -12.01 2.24
CA GLN A 203 -2.79 -13.43 2.57
C GLN A 203 -4.17 -14.09 2.36
N PRO A 204 -4.61 -14.31 1.11
CA PRO A 204 -5.98 -14.77 0.82
C PRO A 204 -6.27 -16.20 1.33
N MET A 205 -5.24 -17.02 1.52
CA MET A 205 -5.35 -18.40 2.00
C MET A 205 -5.14 -18.55 3.50
N LYS A 206 -5.04 -17.43 4.25
CA LYS A 206 -4.76 -17.45 5.69
C LYS A 206 -5.89 -18.07 6.53
N SER A 207 -7.13 -17.98 6.05
CA SER A 207 -8.32 -18.52 6.72
C SER A 207 -9.39 -18.86 5.69
N THR A 208 -10.17 -19.91 5.92
CA THR A 208 -11.35 -20.24 5.15
C THR A 208 -12.42 -19.14 5.20
N GLU A 209 -12.47 -18.36 6.29
CA GLU A 209 -13.38 -17.24 6.44
C GLU A 209 -13.13 -16.12 5.43
N ILE A 210 -11.90 -15.98 4.93
CA ILE A 210 -11.59 -15.04 3.84
C ILE A 210 -12.27 -15.50 2.55
N ILE A 211 -12.27 -16.78 2.27
CA ILE A 211 -12.94 -17.36 1.09
C ILE A 211 -14.45 -17.15 1.19
N ASN A 212 -15.03 -17.42 2.37
CA ASN A 212 -16.46 -17.19 2.66
C ASN A 212 -16.83 -15.70 2.47
N MET A 213 -16.00 -14.79 2.98
CA MET A 213 -16.14 -13.34 2.79
C MET A 213 -16.10 -12.96 1.32
N MET A 214 -15.15 -13.48 0.54
CA MET A 214 -15.02 -13.19 -0.89
C MET A 214 -16.24 -13.67 -1.68
N GLN A 215 -16.85 -14.80 -1.28
CA GLN A 215 -18.09 -15.29 -1.88
C GLN A 215 -19.28 -14.42 -1.52
N LEU A 216 -19.34 -13.93 -0.27
CA LEU A 216 -20.40 -13.05 0.22
C LEU A 216 -20.39 -11.67 -0.45
N TRP A 217 -19.20 -11.15 -0.80
CA TRP A 217 -19.02 -9.82 -1.39
C TRP A 217 -19.22 -9.78 -2.92
N ARG A 218 -19.36 -10.93 -3.56
CA ARG A 218 -19.63 -11.08 -5.02
C ARG A 218 -21.11 -11.00 -5.34
#